data_50880052469217f96d38dda01533498c
#
_entry.id   50880052469217f96d38dda01533498c
#
_cell.length_a   1.000
_cell.length_b   1.000
_cell.length_c   1.000
_cell.angle_alpha   90.00
_cell.angle_beta   90.00
_cell.angle_gamma   90.00
#
_symmetry.space_group_name_H-M   'P 1'
#
loop_
_entity.id
_entity.type
_entity.pdbx_description
1 polymer ?
#
loop_
_entity_poly.entity_id
_entity_poly.type
_entity_poly.pdbx_seq_one_letter_code
_entity_poly.pdbx_strand_id
1 'polypeptide(L)'
;MVKTQMDRRSKRRELPQKGYTQLLQGNRLATARSTNVDMHVKHCFEICRYVKRMKAGKAIEFLNEVLRIDSDRADVRRKAVAVPFRLGSGNKKKKRTGPSMVGHRKGGVGPGRYPVKASRAIIKLIESAMENARHQYEDVDPEEMEITHIAAHRGQIKKGFIPRARGRAT
;
A
#
# COMPACT_ATOMS: atom_id res chain seq x y z
N MET A 1 43.84 10.96 17.17
CA MET A 1 42.72 10.01 17.33
C MET A 1 42.58 9.17 16.09
N VAL A 2 43.08 7.95 16.12
CA VAL A 2 43.02 7.01 14.98
C VAL A 2 41.62 6.39 14.98
N LYS A 3 40.77 6.77 14.02
CA LYS A 3 39.47 6.11 13.81
C LYS A 3 39.75 4.72 13.25
N THR A 4 39.56 3.74 14.07
CA THR A 4 39.84 2.31 13.83
C THR A 4 39.03 1.80 12.62
N GLN A 5 39.63 0.97 11.81
CA GLN A 5 39.04 0.29 10.62
C GLN A 5 37.76 -0.52 10.93
N MET A 6 37.42 -0.75 12.18
CA MET A 6 36.18 -1.40 12.63
C MET A 6 34.92 -0.62 12.24
N ASP A 7 34.97 0.71 12.16
CA ASP A 7 33.82 1.57 11.89
C ASP A 7 33.31 1.48 10.42
N ARG A 8 34.17 1.04 9.48
CA ARG A 8 33.79 0.83 8.08
C ARG A 8 33.15 -0.53 7.81
N ARG A 9 33.45 -1.55 8.63
CA ARG A 9 32.85 -2.88 8.52
C ARG A 9 31.46 -2.96 9.15
N SER A 10 31.23 -2.22 10.24
CA SER A 10 29.89 -2.13 10.85
C SER A 10 28.90 -1.42 9.94
N LYS A 11 29.31 -0.33 9.27
CA LYS A 11 28.46 0.36 8.28
C LYS A 11 28.10 -0.47 7.05
N ARG A 12 28.90 -1.48 6.68
CA ARG A 12 28.55 -2.41 5.58
C ARG A 12 27.41 -3.38 5.94
N ARG A 13 27.18 -3.65 7.22
CA ARG A 13 26.06 -4.50 7.68
C ARG A 13 24.71 -3.77 7.69
N GLU A 14 24.73 -2.46 7.58
CA GLU A 14 23.53 -1.59 7.55
C GLU A 14 23.05 -1.26 6.14
N LEU A 15 23.58 -1.94 5.12
CA LEU A 15 23.09 -1.74 3.75
C LEU A 15 21.65 -2.25 3.64
N PRO A 16 20.77 -1.50 2.93
CA PRO A 16 19.39 -1.93 2.75
C PRO A 16 19.36 -3.32 2.14
N GLN A 17 18.47 -4.17 2.63
CA GLN A 17 18.23 -5.47 2.05
C GLN A 17 17.97 -5.30 0.53
N LYS A 18 18.46 -6.26 -0.27
CA LYS A 18 18.33 -6.20 -1.73
C LYS A 18 16.88 -5.91 -2.13
N GLY A 19 16.68 -4.79 -2.81
CA GLY A 19 15.36 -4.34 -3.25
C GLY A 19 14.66 -3.30 -2.38
N TYR A 20 15.28 -2.84 -1.31
CA TYR A 20 14.83 -1.69 -0.53
C TYR A 20 15.74 -0.49 -0.79
N THR A 21 15.14 0.69 -0.94
CA THR A 21 15.87 1.94 -1.20
C THR A 21 16.16 2.73 0.07
N GLN A 22 15.55 2.35 1.18
CA GLN A 22 15.69 3.03 2.46
C GLN A 22 16.26 2.08 3.50
N LEU A 23 17.25 2.56 4.25
CA LEU A 23 17.71 1.92 5.48
C LEU A 23 16.68 2.16 6.57
N LEU A 24 16.06 1.09 7.04
CA LEU A 24 15.17 1.14 8.18
C LEU A 24 15.98 0.89 9.44
N GLN A 25 15.89 1.80 10.40
CA GLN A 25 16.53 1.66 11.70
C GLN A 25 15.48 1.23 12.72
N GLY A 26 15.78 0.22 13.50
CA GLY A 26 14.92 -0.28 14.57
C GLY A 26 15.46 -1.61 15.13
N ASN A 27 15.15 -1.88 16.38
CA ASN A 27 15.64 -3.10 17.05
C ASN A 27 14.93 -4.37 16.56
N ARG A 28 13.66 -4.22 16.12
CA ARG A 28 12.80 -5.33 15.68
C ARG A 28 12.08 -4.91 14.41
N LEU A 29 12.62 -5.31 13.27
CA LEU A 29 12.11 -4.95 11.94
C LEU A 29 11.76 -6.20 11.15
N ALA A 30 10.51 -6.33 10.75
CA ALA A 30 10.08 -7.32 9.79
C ALA A 30 9.76 -6.64 8.45
N THR A 31 10.17 -7.26 7.36
CA THR A 31 10.01 -6.70 6.03
C THR A 31 9.26 -7.66 5.12
N ALA A 32 8.43 -7.13 4.24
CA ALA A 32 7.79 -7.87 3.17
C ALA A 32 7.82 -7.08 1.86
N ARG A 33 7.88 -7.78 0.74
CA ARG A 33 7.95 -7.19 -0.58
C ARG A 33 7.08 -7.97 -1.56
N SER A 34 6.33 -7.24 -2.37
CA SER A 34 5.58 -7.80 -3.50
C SER A 34 5.99 -7.11 -4.79
N THR A 35 6.18 -7.86 -5.87
CA THR A 35 6.59 -7.36 -7.17
C THR A 35 5.59 -7.75 -8.25
N ASN A 36 5.45 -6.89 -9.27
CA ASN A 36 4.62 -7.13 -10.44
C ASN A 36 3.14 -7.43 -10.14
N VAL A 37 2.60 -6.78 -9.10
CA VAL A 37 1.18 -6.93 -8.74
C VAL A 37 0.32 -6.05 -9.65
N ASP A 38 -0.73 -6.65 -10.22
CA ASP A 38 -1.66 -5.95 -11.11
C ASP A 38 -2.59 -5.02 -10.32
N MET A 39 -2.13 -3.79 -10.08
CA MET A 39 -2.91 -2.77 -9.41
C MET A 39 -2.52 -1.36 -9.82
N HIS A 40 -3.43 -0.42 -9.59
CA HIS A 40 -3.21 0.97 -9.96
C HIS A 40 -2.29 1.69 -8.96
N VAL A 41 -1.10 2.09 -9.38
CA VAL A 41 -0.07 2.71 -8.53
C VAL A 41 -0.58 3.92 -7.72
N LYS A 42 -1.42 4.78 -8.34
CA LYS A 42 -1.99 5.95 -7.64
C LYS A 42 -2.88 5.56 -6.46
N HIS A 43 -3.63 4.46 -6.59
CA HIS A 43 -4.46 3.95 -5.49
C HIS A 43 -3.59 3.39 -4.36
N CYS A 44 -2.57 2.63 -4.71
CA CYS A 44 -1.62 2.09 -3.73
C CYS A 44 -0.90 3.20 -2.97
N PHE A 45 -0.47 4.24 -3.68
CA PHE A 45 0.20 5.39 -3.08
C PHE A 45 -0.67 6.07 -2.00
N GLU A 46 -1.96 6.31 -2.28
CA GLU A 46 -2.85 6.94 -1.30
C GLU A 46 -3.16 6.02 -0.11
N ILE A 47 -3.29 4.70 -0.33
CA ILE A 47 -3.43 3.74 0.77
C ILE A 47 -2.17 3.72 1.62
N CYS A 48 -0.99 3.55 1.00
CA CYS A 48 0.29 3.52 1.72
C CYS A 48 0.48 4.77 2.58
N ARG A 49 0.10 5.93 2.05
CA ARG A 49 0.20 7.19 2.78
C ARG A 49 -0.72 7.27 3.98
N TYR A 50 -1.90 6.68 3.90
CA TYR A 50 -2.86 6.66 4.99
C TYR A 50 -2.49 5.65 6.08
N VAL A 51 -2.05 4.46 5.66
CA VAL A 51 -1.72 3.34 6.55
C VAL A 51 -0.37 3.51 7.26
N LYS A 52 0.53 4.33 6.72
CA LYS A 52 1.84 4.61 7.33
C LYS A 52 1.66 5.14 8.76
N ARG A 53 2.44 4.63 9.70
CA ARG A 53 2.40 4.92 11.14
C ARG A 53 1.17 4.37 11.88
N MET A 54 0.42 3.46 11.27
CA MET A 54 -0.61 2.70 11.97
C MET A 54 -0.03 1.38 12.50
N LYS A 55 -0.65 0.83 13.55
CA LYS A 55 -0.42 -0.54 13.97
C LYS A 55 -0.93 -1.50 12.88
N ALA A 56 -0.24 -2.62 12.68
CA ALA A 56 -0.54 -3.56 11.60
C ALA A 56 -1.98 -4.09 11.70
N GLY A 57 -2.44 -4.48 12.89
CA GLY A 57 -3.81 -4.93 13.12
C GLY A 57 -4.85 -3.87 12.73
N LYS A 58 -4.69 -2.63 13.19
CA LYS A 58 -5.60 -1.52 12.83
C LYS A 58 -5.60 -1.19 11.34
N ALA A 59 -4.46 -1.35 10.68
CA ALA A 59 -4.36 -1.14 9.23
C ALA A 59 -5.16 -2.19 8.46
N ILE A 60 -5.10 -3.45 8.87
CA ILE A 60 -5.88 -4.55 8.29
C ILE A 60 -7.37 -4.34 8.54
N GLU A 61 -7.78 -4.00 9.75
CA GLU A 61 -9.18 -3.70 10.08
C GLU A 61 -9.74 -2.59 9.18
N PHE A 62 -9.02 -1.46 9.07
CA PHE A 62 -9.41 -0.36 8.21
C PHE A 62 -9.54 -0.79 6.73
N LEU A 63 -8.58 -1.56 6.21
CA LEU A 63 -8.64 -2.03 4.83
C LEU A 63 -9.79 -3.03 4.62
N ASN A 64 -10.11 -3.85 5.60
CA ASN A 64 -11.29 -4.73 5.57
C ASN A 64 -12.60 -3.91 5.57
N GLU A 65 -12.66 -2.80 6.30
CA GLU A 65 -13.81 -1.88 6.23
C GLU A 65 -13.95 -1.24 4.83
N VAL A 66 -12.84 -0.93 4.17
CA VAL A 66 -12.86 -0.47 2.77
C VAL A 66 -13.41 -1.55 1.85
N LEU A 67 -13.06 -2.82 2.08
CA LEU A 67 -13.52 -3.95 1.27
C LEU A 67 -15.02 -4.26 1.43
N ARG A 68 -15.68 -3.80 2.50
CA ARG A 68 -17.14 -3.94 2.67
C ARG A 68 -17.95 -3.38 1.50
N ILE A 69 -17.39 -2.47 0.70
CA ILE A 69 -18.04 -1.93 -0.50
C ILE A 69 -18.28 -3.00 -1.58
N ASP A 70 -17.48 -4.06 -1.59
CA ASP A 70 -17.56 -5.17 -2.56
C ASP A 70 -18.57 -6.24 -2.13
N SER A 71 -19.24 -6.07 -1.00
CA SER A 71 -20.26 -6.99 -0.53
C SER A 71 -21.55 -6.88 -1.34
N ASP A 72 -22.23 -8.00 -1.58
CA ASP A 72 -23.54 -8.04 -2.24
C ASP A 72 -24.66 -7.44 -1.36
N ARG A 73 -24.46 -7.43 -0.04
CA ARG A 73 -25.42 -6.92 0.94
C ARG A 73 -25.37 -5.41 1.05
N ALA A 74 -26.49 -4.75 0.80
CA ALA A 74 -26.60 -3.29 0.83
C ALA A 74 -26.31 -2.66 2.21
N ASP A 75 -26.68 -3.32 3.29
CA ASP A 75 -26.42 -2.91 4.66
C ASP A 75 -24.93 -2.90 5.01
N VAL A 76 -24.18 -3.89 4.53
CA VAL A 76 -22.71 -3.98 4.69
C VAL A 76 -22.01 -2.91 3.86
N ARG A 77 -22.42 -2.71 2.60
CA ARG A 77 -21.86 -1.65 1.73
C ARG A 77 -22.02 -0.24 2.33
N ARG A 78 -23.13 0.03 3.00
CA ARG A 78 -23.37 1.32 3.66
C ARG A 78 -22.39 1.62 4.79
N LYS A 79 -21.81 0.58 5.40
CA LYS A 79 -20.84 0.69 6.49
C LYS A 79 -19.39 0.80 5.97
N ALA A 80 -19.17 0.66 4.67
CA ALA A 80 -17.83 0.76 4.09
C ALA A 80 -17.20 2.14 4.33
N VAL A 81 -15.91 2.15 4.65
CA VAL A 81 -15.12 3.35 4.89
C VAL A 81 -14.26 3.65 3.67
N ALA A 82 -14.25 4.90 3.22
CA ALA A 82 -13.48 5.30 2.05
C ALA A 82 -12.04 5.69 2.42
N VAL A 83 -11.07 5.26 1.62
CA VAL A 83 -9.69 5.72 1.73
C VAL A 83 -9.62 7.20 1.35
N PRO A 84 -9.00 8.07 2.16
CA PRO A 84 -8.81 9.49 1.82
C PRO A 84 -7.96 9.65 0.56
N PHE A 85 -8.42 10.47 -0.38
CA PHE A 85 -7.67 10.83 -1.58
C PHE A 85 -7.43 12.33 -1.59
N ARG A 86 -6.17 12.77 -1.77
CA ARG A 86 -5.85 14.21 -1.86
C ARG A 86 -6.33 14.85 -3.14
N LEU A 87 -6.19 14.11 -4.24
CA LEU A 87 -6.64 14.56 -5.54
C LEU A 87 -8.11 14.22 -5.67
N GLY A 88 -8.94 15.23 -5.79
CA GLY A 88 -10.38 15.19 -5.78
C GLY A 88 -11.06 14.01 -6.48
N SER A 89 -12.36 13.91 -6.34
CA SER A 89 -13.19 12.79 -6.78
C SER A 89 -13.20 12.52 -8.30
N GLY A 90 -12.38 13.22 -9.07
CA GLY A 90 -12.35 13.11 -10.53
C GLY A 90 -13.48 13.87 -11.22
N ASN A 91 -13.46 13.85 -12.53
CA ASN A 91 -14.34 14.65 -13.36
C ASN A 91 -15.82 14.26 -13.16
N LYS A 92 -16.63 15.16 -12.60
CA LYS A 92 -18.08 15.00 -12.37
C LYS A 92 -18.87 14.66 -13.65
N LYS A 93 -18.31 14.94 -14.84
CA LYS A 93 -18.94 14.71 -16.13
C LYS A 93 -18.96 13.24 -16.59
N LYS A 94 -18.12 12.36 -16.02
CA LYS A 94 -18.18 10.93 -16.33
C LYS A 94 -18.93 10.22 -15.22
N LYS A 95 -20.20 9.89 -15.46
CA LYS A 95 -20.96 8.89 -14.67
C LYS A 95 -20.24 7.53 -14.77
N ARG A 96 -19.18 7.34 -14.01
CA ARG A 96 -18.65 6.00 -13.77
C ARG A 96 -19.50 5.38 -12.68
N THR A 97 -20.46 4.60 -13.11
CA THR A 97 -21.22 3.69 -12.28
C THR A 97 -20.25 2.61 -11.76
N GLY A 98 -19.72 2.79 -10.58
CA GLY A 98 -18.88 1.80 -9.95
C GLY A 98 -18.58 2.16 -8.49
N PRO A 99 -18.40 1.16 -7.62
CA PRO A 99 -18.13 1.38 -6.20
C PRO A 99 -16.77 2.05 -5.91
N SER A 100 -15.96 2.29 -6.95
CA SER A 100 -14.59 2.81 -6.81
C SER A 100 -14.50 4.32 -6.62
N MET A 101 -15.61 5.08 -6.80
CA MET A 101 -15.59 6.54 -6.70
C MET A 101 -16.64 7.05 -5.74
N VAL A 102 -16.16 7.72 -4.72
CA VAL A 102 -17.00 8.47 -3.77
C VAL A 102 -16.69 9.94 -3.95
N GLY A 103 -17.72 10.80 -4.00
CA GLY A 103 -17.53 12.25 -4.07
C GLY A 103 -16.83 12.74 -2.81
N HIS A 104 -17.58 12.93 -1.74
CA HIS A 104 -17.06 13.26 -0.42
C HIS A 104 -17.19 12.05 0.52
N ARG A 105 -16.26 11.92 1.46
CA ARG A 105 -16.39 10.98 2.58
C ARG A 105 -17.57 11.40 3.46
N LYS A 106 -18.19 10.42 4.14
CA LYS A 106 -19.20 10.73 5.15
C LYS A 106 -18.66 11.75 6.16
N GLY A 107 -19.45 12.73 6.51
CA GLY A 107 -19.05 13.83 7.40
C GLY A 107 -18.35 15.02 6.70
N GLY A 108 -18.34 15.10 5.37
CA GLY A 108 -17.79 16.25 4.63
C GLY A 108 -16.26 16.40 4.69
N VAL A 109 -15.54 15.39 5.15
CA VAL A 109 -14.08 15.43 5.43
C VAL A 109 -13.21 15.28 4.17
N GLY A 110 -13.69 15.69 3.01
CA GLY A 110 -12.92 15.64 1.78
C GLY A 110 -13.16 14.38 0.92
N PRO A 111 -12.48 14.27 -0.22
CA PRO A 111 -12.71 13.19 -1.18
C PRO A 111 -12.20 11.84 -0.70
N GLY A 112 -12.86 10.77 -1.13
CA GLY A 112 -12.48 9.40 -0.83
C GLY A 112 -12.82 8.43 -1.95
N ARG A 113 -12.18 7.26 -1.94
CA ARG A 113 -12.41 6.17 -2.90
C ARG A 113 -12.32 4.82 -2.20
N TYR A 114 -12.85 3.80 -2.87
CA TYR A 114 -12.78 2.40 -2.45
C TYR A 114 -11.90 1.60 -3.42
N PRO A 115 -10.59 1.58 -3.26
CA PRO A 115 -9.68 0.87 -4.15
C PRO A 115 -9.57 -0.62 -3.78
N VAL A 116 -10.60 -1.41 -4.08
CA VAL A 116 -10.75 -2.81 -3.67
C VAL A 116 -9.52 -3.67 -4.01
N LYS A 117 -9.08 -3.68 -5.28
CA LYS A 117 -7.92 -4.48 -5.71
C LYS A 117 -6.64 -4.13 -4.93
N ALA A 118 -6.39 -2.83 -4.77
CA ALA A 118 -5.20 -2.37 -4.07
C ALA A 118 -5.27 -2.67 -2.57
N SER A 119 -6.44 -2.55 -1.95
CA SER A 119 -6.64 -2.89 -0.54
C SER A 119 -6.37 -4.37 -0.27
N ARG A 120 -6.92 -5.28 -1.10
CA ARG A 120 -6.65 -6.72 -0.97
C ARG A 120 -5.16 -7.07 -1.09
N ALA A 121 -4.44 -6.44 -2.02
CA ALA A 121 -3.02 -6.70 -2.21
C ALA A 121 -2.16 -6.15 -1.06
N ILE A 122 -2.53 -5.00 -0.51
CA ILE A 122 -1.82 -4.40 0.63
C ILE A 122 -2.09 -5.19 1.92
N ILE A 123 -3.31 -5.71 2.13
CA ILE A 123 -3.60 -6.62 3.25
C ILE A 123 -2.66 -7.82 3.21
N LYS A 124 -2.59 -8.54 2.07
CA LYS A 124 -1.69 -9.69 1.91
C LYS A 124 -0.22 -9.35 2.18
N LEU A 125 0.21 -8.13 1.80
CA LEU A 125 1.58 -7.68 2.06
C LEU A 125 1.82 -7.44 3.55
N ILE A 126 0.86 -6.84 4.26
CA ILE A 126 0.96 -6.62 5.70
C ILE A 126 0.92 -7.96 6.44
N GLU A 127 0.03 -8.87 6.08
CA GLU A 127 -0.03 -10.23 6.63
C GLU A 127 1.30 -10.97 6.44
N SER A 128 1.90 -10.90 5.25
CA SER A 128 3.23 -11.47 5.00
C SER A 128 4.32 -10.86 5.89
N ALA A 129 4.27 -9.55 6.14
CA ALA A 129 5.21 -8.90 7.06
C ALA A 129 4.99 -9.36 8.50
N MET A 130 3.74 -9.54 8.92
CA MET A 130 3.38 -10.04 10.25
C MET A 130 3.85 -11.48 10.45
N GLU A 131 3.69 -12.35 9.45
CA GLU A 131 4.22 -13.72 9.51
C GLU A 131 5.76 -13.73 9.60
N ASN A 132 6.43 -12.88 8.82
CA ASN A 132 7.87 -12.72 8.94
C ASN A 132 8.29 -12.22 10.34
N ALA A 133 7.49 -11.35 10.96
CA ALA A 133 7.73 -10.90 12.33
C ALA A 133 7.59 -12.05 13.35
N ARG A 134 6.55 -12.88 13.22
CA ARG A 134 6.35 -14.07 14.07
C ARG A 134 7.52 -15.05 14.01
N HIS A 135 8.05 -15.27 12.80
CA HIS A 135 9.21 -16.14 12.61
C HIS A 135 10.51 -15.57 13.15
N GLN A 136 10.65 -14.24 13.16
CA GLN A 136 11.89 -13.57 13.60
C GLN A 136 11.90 -13.27 15.10
N TYR A 137 10.73 -13.05 15.69
CA TYR A 137 10.58 -12.55 17.07
C TYR A 137 9.47 -13.32 17.78
N GLU A 138 9.85 -14.18 18.72
CA GLU A 138 8.91 -14.96 19.52
C GLU A 138 8.16 -14.12 20.57
N ASP A 139 8.78 -13.02 21.02
CA ASP A 139 8.28 -12.19 22.14
C ASP A 139 7.38 -11.03 21.68
N VAL A 140 7.10 -10.88 20.39
CA VAL A 140 6.42 -9.70 19.86
C VAL A 140 5.08 -10.07 19.25
N ASP A 141 4.04 -9.35 19.64
CA ASP A 141 2.77 -9.42 18.94
C ASP A 141 2.84 -8.62 17.62
N PRO A 142 2.74 -9.28 16.45
CA PRO A 142 2.84 -8.61 15.16
C PRO A 142 1.72 -7.60 14.91
N GLU A 143 0.54 -7.77 15.53
CA GLU A 143 -0.59 -6.86 15.37
C GLU A 143 -0.32 -5.48 16.00
N GLU A 144 0.48 -5.46 17.06
CA GLU A 144 0.89 -4.25 17.76
C GLU A 144 2.06 -3.52 17.07
N MET A 145 2.75 -4.16 16.12
CA MET A 145 3.86 -3.55 15.40
C MET A 145 3.40 -2.37 14.53
N GLU A 146 4.19 -1.30 14.54
CA GLU A 146 3.91 -0.10 13.75
C GLU A 146 4.47 -0.22 12.33
N ILE A 147 3.68 0.18 11.35
CA ILE A 147 4.10 0.29 9.95
C ILE A 147 4.97 1.53 9.77
N THR A 148 6.27 1.42 9.98
CA THR A 148 7.23 2.53 9.87
C THR A 148 7.42 2.98 8.43
N HIS A 149 7.52 2.00 7.51
CA HIS A 149 7.72 2.27 6.09
C HIS A 149 6.80 1.41 5.23
N ILE A 150 6.07 2.04 4.33
CA ILE A 150 5.30 1.39 3.28
C ILE A 150 5.34 2.28 2.04
N ALA A 151 5.67 1.72 0.89
CA ALA A 151 5.79 2.46 -0.36
C ALA A 151 5.30 1.65 -1.56
N ALA A 152 4.71 2.34 -2.52
CA ALA A 152 4.29 1.76 -3.79
C ALA A 152 5.11 2.38 -4.93
N HIS A 153 5.79 1.56 -5.70
CA HIS A 153 6.57 1.95 -6.86
C HIS A 153 5.91 1.49 -8.15
N ARG A 154 6.28 2.12 -9.26
CA ARG A 154 5.87 1.66 -10.59
C ARG A 154 6.59 0.35 -10.90
N GLY A 155 5.83 -0.64 -11.35
CA GLY A 155 6.39 -1.89 -11.88
C GLY A 155 6.86 -1.75 -13.32
N GLN A 156 7.15 -2.87 -13.94
CA GLN A 156 7.57 -2.93 -15.33
C GLN A 156 6.45 -2.45 -16.27
N ILE A 157 6.78 -1.52 -17.15
CA ILE A 157 5.85 -1.02 -18.17
C ILE A 157 5.93 -1.92 -19.38
N LYS A 158 4.83 -2.60 -19.69
CA LYS A 158 4.67 -3.32 -20.97
C LYS A 158 4.17 -2.33 -22.01
N LYS A 159 4.98 -2.06 -23.02
CA LYS A 159 4.56 -1.24 -24.15
C LYS A 159 3.63 -2.08 -25.03
N GLY A 160 2.45 -1.59 -25.29
CA GLY A 160 1.52 -2.16 -26.29
C GLY A 160 1.86 -1.66 -27.68
N PHE A 161 1.46 -2.41 -28.69
CA PHE A 161 1.54 -2.04 -30.09
C PHE A 161 0.13 -2.06 -30.68
N ILE A 162 -0.31 -0.93 -31.17
CA ILE A 162 -1.60 -0.83 -31.88
C ILE A 162 -1.30 -0.52 -33.34
N PRO A 163 -1.48 -1.49 -34.25
CA PRO A 163 -1.28 -1.23 -35.67
C PRO A 163 -2.34 -0.26 -36.18
N ARG A 164 -1.91 0.68 -36.99
CA ARG A 164 -2.78 1.65 -37.67
C ARG A 164 -2.61 1.56 -39.17
N ALA A 165 -3.50 2.22 -39.93
CA ALA A 165 -3.43 2.29 -41.38
C ALA A 165 -2.08 2.82 -41.88
N ARG A 166 -1.64 2.35 -43.06
CA ARG A 166 -0.40 2.75 -43.73
C ARG A 166 0.88 2.42 -42.95
N GLY A 167 0.93 1.27 -42.26
CA GLY A 167 2.10 0.83 -41.50
C GLY A 167 2.48 1.67 -40.29
N ARG A 168 1.63 2.59 -39.87
CA ARG A 168 1.84 3.37 -38.64
C ARG A 168 1.48 2.56 -37.41
N ALA A 169 2.16 2.81 -36.30
CA ALA A 169 1.88 2.21 -34.99
C ALA A 169 1.88 3.28 -33.89
N THR A 170 1.13 3.01 -32.82
CA THR A 170 1.10 3.88 -31.62
C THR A 170 1.32 3.01 -30.40
#